data_1e73a0ac2b4af55b94c4ac50d4d35cc0
#
_entry.id   1e73a0ac2b4af55b94c4ac50d4d35cc0
#
_cell.length_a   1.000
_cell.length_b   1.000
_cell.length_c   1.000
_cell.angle_alpha   90.00
_cell.angle_beta   90.00
_cell.angle_gamma   90.00
#
_symmetry.space_group_name_H-M   'P 1'
#
loop_
_entity.id
_entity.type
_entity.pdbx_description
1 polymer ?
#
loop_
_entity_poly.entity_id
_entity_poly.type
_entity_poly.pdbx_seq_one_letter_code
_entity_poly.pdbx_strand_id
1 'polypeptide(L)'
;TLMWAGSISHNNLTECGRLRLFPVHKLEHELSAFRDEIAHGAGLSVLFPAWALYVMEHDVPRFAQLAHRVLGVEMDFSHPERTARDGILTLKRFFEEIGMPVHMAQLGIKPENYETLADNAIRTAGGPVKSYVPLDKPAILEIFRLAE
;
A
#
# COMPACT_ATOMS: atom_id res chain seq x y z
N THR A 1 -6.32 -8.17 22.15
CA THR A 1 -6.41 -6.78 21.67
C THR A 1 -6.20 -6.70 20.16
N LEU A 2 -5.13 -7.29 19.59
CA LEU A 2 -4.82 -7.23 18.15
C LEU A 2 -5.93 -7.83 17.28
N MET A 3 -6.43 -9.01 17.62
CA MET A 3 -7.56 -9.65 16.90
C MET A 3 -8.81 -8.79 16.90
N TRP A 4 -9.11 -8.13 18.04
CA TRP A 4 -10.26 -7.25 18.14
C TRP A 4 -10.10 -5.99 17.28
N ALA A 5 -8.90 -5.38 17.27
CA ALA A 5 -8.58 -4.27 16.40
C ALA A 5 -8.73 -4.63 14.91
N GLY A 6 -8.27 -5.83 14.52
CA GLY A 6 -8.46 -6.36 13.17
C GLY A 6 -9.95 -6.50 12.80
N SER A 7 -10.77 -7.06 13.71
CA SER A 7 -12.22 -7.17 13.47
C SER A 7 -12.89 -5.79 13.30
N ILE A 8 -12.54 -4.81 14.13
CA ILE A 8 -13.10 -3.46 14.04
C ILE A 8 -12.69 -2.77 12.74
N SER A 9 -11.46 -2.98 12.26
CA SER A 9 -10.98 -2.38 11.02
C SER A 9 -11.66 -2.93 9.76
N HIS A 10 -12.38 -4.08 9.86
CA HIS A 10 -13.02 -4.75 8.72
C HIS A 10 -14.55 -4.87 8.80
N ASN A 11 -15.16 -4.42 9.89
CA ASN A 11 -16.61 -4.52 10.10
C ASN A 11 -17.40 -3.25 9.73
N ASN A 12 -16.83 -2.36 8.97
CA ASN A 12 -17.37 -1.08 8.51
C ASN A 12 -17.51 0.00 9.60
N LEU A 13 -17.17 -0.27 10.85
CA LEU A 13 -17.32 0.70 11.94
C LEU A 13 -16.37 1.90 11.76
N THR A 14 -15.13 1.66 11.31
CA THR A 14 -14.14 2.71 11.08
C THR A 14 -14.33 3.47 9.75
N GLU A 15 -15.29 3.02 8.93
CA GLU A 15 -15.57 3.57 7.60
C GLU A 15 -16.75 4.55 7.58
N CYS A 16 -17.43 4.74 8.72
CA CYS A 16 -18.58 5.63 8.81
C CYS A 16 -18.24 7.05 8.31
N GLY A 17 -19.02 7.53 7.33
CA GLY A 17 -18.82 8.84 6.71
C GLY A 17 -17.63 8.96 5.77
N ARG A 18 -17.05 7.84 5.32
CA ARG A 18 -15.87 7.81 4.43
C ARG A 18 -16.12 6.90 3.22
N LEU A 19 -15.43 7.19 2.13
CA LEU A 19 -15.39 6.31 0.97
C LEU A 19 -14.46 5.13 1.27
N ARG A 20 -15.00 3.91 1.16
CA ARG A 20 -14.23 2.67 1.33
C ARG A 20 -13.52 2.31 0.04
N LEU A 21 -12.20 2.24 0.07
CA LEU A 21 -11.35 1.83 -1.04
C LEU A 21 -10.28 0.86 -0.54
N PHE A 22 -9.99 -0.17 -1.35
CA PHE A 22 -8.94 -1.17 -1.06
C PHE A 22 -8.00 -1.32 -2.26
N PRO A 23 -7.30 -0.25 -2.71
CA PRO A 23 -6.44 -0.34 -3.89
C PRO A 23 -5.32 -1.35 -3.71
N VAL A 24 -4.62 -1.32 -2.58
CA VAL A 24 -3.49 -2.22 -2.30
C VAL A 24 -3.93 -3.68 -2.26
N HIS A 25 -5.09 -3.98 -1.67
CA HIS A 25 -5.66 -5.34 -1.67
C HIS A 25 -5.96 -5.83 -3.10
N LYS A 26 -6.44 -4.95 -3.97
CA LYS A 26 -6.69 -5.29 -5.37
C LYS A 26 -5.41 -5.67 -6.10
N LEU A 27 -4.33 -4.94 -5.87
CA LEU A 27 -3.01 -5.25 -6.45
C LEU A 27 -2.41 -6.50 -5.83
N GLU A 28 -2.56 -6.67 -4.53
CA GLU A 28 -2.04 -7.83 -3.80
C GLU A 28 -2.71 -9.13 -4.22
N HIS A 29 -4.01 -9.12 -4.47
CA HIS A 29 -4.72 -10.30 -4.96
C HIS A 29 -4.14 -10.84 -6.26
N GLU A 30 -3.57 -10.00 -7.11
CA GLU A 30 -2.89 -10.45 -8.33
C GLU A 30 -1.54 -11.10 -8.02
N LEU A 31 -0.84 -10.68 -6.94
CA LEU A 31 0.39 -11.35 -6.49
C LEU A 31 0.08 -12.74 -5.94
N SER A 32 -0.92 -12.86 -5.06
CA SER A 32 -1.35 -14.13 -4.48
C SER A 32 -1.94 -15.07 -5.54
N ALA A 33 -2.67 -14.54 -6.52
CA ALA A 33 -3.17 -15.33 -7.66
C ALA A 33 -2.05 -15.81 -8.60
N PHE A 34 -0.95 -15.07 -8.68
CA PHE A 34 0.22 -15.44 -9.48
C PHE A 34 1.10 -16.47 -8.77
N ARG A 35 1.17 -16.41 -7.44
CA ARG A 35 1.95 -17.32 -6.59
C ARG A 35 1.19 -17.64 -5.31
N ASP A 36 0.62 -18.82 -5.23
CA ASP A 36 -0.25 -19.27 -4.11
C ASP A 36 0.46 -19.26 -2.74
N GLU A 37 1.78 -19.35 -2.72
CA GLU A 37 2.57 -19.32 -1.49
C GLU A 37 2.71 -17.92 -0.87
N ILE A 38 2.34 -16.86 -1.56
CA ILE A 38 2.39 -15.49 -1.03
C ILE A 38 1.26 -15.31 -0.01
N ALA A 39 1.64 -15.22 1.26
CA ALA A 39 0.68 -14.86 2.31
C ALA A 39 0.16 -13.43 2.07
N HIS A 40 -1.16 -13.22 2.17
CA HIS A 40 -1.80 -11.93 1.91
C HIS A 40 -1.14 -10.75 2.63
N GLY A 41 -0.83 -10.90 3.93
CA GLY A 41 -0.13 -9.87 4.70
C GLY A 41 1.26 -9.55 4.17
N ALA A 42 1.97 -10.54 3.61
CA ALA A 42 3.28 -10.35 3.01
C ALA A 42 3.20 -9.52 1.72
N GLY A 43 2.21 -9.78 0.86
CA GLY A 43 1.96 -8.95 -0.30
C GLY A 43 1.59 -7.51 0.06
N LEU A 44 0.76 -7.33 1.11
CA LEU A 44 0.38 -6.01 1.58
C LEU A 44 1.56 -5.22 2.17
N SER A 45 2.48 -5.86 2.92
CA SER A 45 3.64 -5.16 3.49
C SER A 45 4.62 -4.65 2.43
N VAL A 46 4.68 -5.31 1.27
CA VAL A 46 5.47 -4.88 0.11
C VAL A 46 4.76 -3.73 -0.64
N LEU A 47 3.47 -3.90 -0.94
CA LEU A 47 2.75 -2.97 -1.82
C LEU A 47 2.26 -1.70 -1.12
N PHE A 48 1.92 -1.77 0.18
CA PHE A 48 1.33 -0.61 0.85
C PHE A 48 2.28 0.60 0.92
N PRO A 49 3.56 0.46 1.31
CA PRO A 49 4.49 1.58 1.31
C PRO A 49 4.71 2.17 -0.10
N ALA A 50 4.82 1.31 -1.11
CA ALA A 50 5.01 1.74 -2.50
C ALA A 50 3.79 2.53 -3.03
N TRP A 51 2.58 2.01 -2.81
CA TRP A 51 1.35 2.71 -3.14
C TRP A 51 1.24 4.04 -2.39
N ALA A 52 1.55 4.05 -1.10
CA ALA A 52 1.50 5.25 -0.27
C ALA A 52 2.45 6.34 -0.78
N LEU A 53 3.68 5.98 -1.17
CA LEU A 53 4.62 6.91 -1.82
C LEU A 53 4.07 7.46 -3.13
N TYR A 54 3.41 6.63 -3.93
CA TYR A 54 2.82 7.04 -5.21
C TYR A 54 1.67 8.03 -5.04
N VAL A 55 0.81 7.84 -4.03
CA VAL A 55 -0.41 8.66 -3.87
C VAL A 55 -0.30 9.77 -2.84
N MET A 56 0.75 9.83 -2.03
CA MET A 56 0.82 10.73 -0.87
C MET A 56 0.65 12.21 -1.22
N GLU A 57 1.08 12.64 -2.41
CA GLU A 57 0.97 14.03 -2.84
C GLU A 57 -0.48 14.49 -3.03
N HIS A 58 -1.44 13.55 -3.18
CA HIS A 58 -2.86 13.86 -3.30
C HIS A 58 -3.54 14.16 -1.96
N ASP A 59 -2.93 13.74 -0.85
CA ASP A 59 -3.44 14.03 0.50
C ASP A 59 -2.29 14.07 1.52
N VAL A 60 -1.30 14.94 1.27
CA VAL A 60 -0.14 15.13 2.17
C VAL A 60 -0.56 15.28 3.63
N PRO A 61 -1.60 16.08 3.99
CA PRO A 61 -2.00 16.21 5.38
C PRO A 61 -2.41 14.90 6.05
N ARG A 62 -3.04 13.98 5.31
CA ARG A 62 -3.46 12.67 5.83
C ARG A 62 -2.26 11.76 6.09
N PHE A 63 -1.30 11.72 5.16
CA PHE A 63 -0.09 10.92 5.33
C PHE A 63 0.83 11.51 6.42
N ALA A 64 0.96 12.84 6.52
CA ALA A 64 1.68 13.50 7.62
C ALA A 64 1.01 13.23 8.98
N GLN A 65 -0.33 13.23 9.03
CA GLN A 65 -1.09 12.87 10.23
C GLN A 65 -0.82 11.41 10.66
N LEU A 66 -0.79 10.46 9.72
CA LEU A 66 -0.43 9.07 9.98
C LEU A 66 1.00 8.97 10.53
N ALA A 67 1.94 9.64 9.87
CA ALA A 67 3.34 9.67 10.27
C ALA A 67 3.51 10.16 11.72
N HIS A 68 2.91 11.29 12.04
CA HIS A 68 3.04 11.90 13.35
C HIS A 68 2.29 11.13 14.45
N ARG A 69 1.01 10.80 14.22
CA ARG A 69 0.15 10.23 15.27
C ARG A 69 0.32 8.74 15.50
N VAL A 70 0.78 8.00 14.51
CA VAL A 70 0.87 6.53 14.59
C VAL A 70 2.33 6.06 14.60
N LEU A 71 3.17 6.69 13.78
CA LEU A 71 4.55 6.23 13.57
C LEU A 71 5.58 7.06 14.36
N GLY A 72 5.14 8.10 15.10
CA GLY A 72 6.00 8.89 15.97
C GLY A 72 6.99 9.82 15.26
N VAL A 73 6.74 10.09 13.97
CA VAL A 73 7.58 11.03 13.20
C VAL A 73 7.29 12.45 13.64
N GLU A 74 8.32 13.25 13.84
CA GLU A 74 8.18 14.66 14.16
C GLU A 74 7.56 15.44 13.00
N MET A 75 6.62 16.36 13.32
CA MET A 75 5.92 17.13 12.30
C MET A 75 6.78 18.30 11.81
N ASP A 76 7.15 18.28 10.54
CA ASP A 76 7.69 19.46 9.85
C ASP A 76 6.50 20.28 9.31
N PHE A 77 6.15 21.34 10.02
CA PHE A 77 5.03 22.24 9.63
C PHE A 77 5.34 23.06 8.37
N SER A 78 6.61 23.25 8.06
CA SER A 78 7.04 23.98 6.86
C SER A 78 7.04 23.10 5.62
N HIS A 79 7.28 21.79 5.80
CA HIS A 79 7.38 20.80 4.73
C HIS A 79 6.67 19.50 5.13
N PRO A 80 5.32 19.52 5.25
CA PRO A 80 4.56 18.36 5.69
C PRO A 80 4.69 17.14 4.76
N GLU A 81 5.06 17.35 3.49
CA GLU A 81 5.38 16.28 2.53
C GLU A 81 6.60 15.45 2.97
N ARG A 82 7.57 16.05 3.66
CA ARG A 82 8.71 15.34 4.25
C ARG A 82 8.22 14.44 5.38
N THR A 83 7.43 14.98 6.29
CA THR A 83 6.81 14.18 7.38
C THR A 83 6.02 13.01 6.82
N ALA A 84 5.21 13.22 5.79
CA ALA A 84 4.43 12.18 5.14
C ALA A 84 5.34 11.06 4.57
N ARG A 85 6.37 11.45 3.82
CA ARG A 85 7.35 10.52 3.25
C ARG A 85 8.11 9.75 4.32
N ASP A 86 8.62 10.43 5.34
CA ASP A 86 9.36 9.81 6.44
C ASP A 86 8.49 8.81 7.21
N GLY A 87 7.20 9.12 7.36
CA GLY A 87 6.23 8.20 7.94
C GLY A 87 6.10 6.92 7.13
N ILE A 88 5.94 7.01 5.81
CA ILE A 88 5.83 5.84 4.94
C ILE A 88 7.11 4.99 5.02
N LEU A 89 8.29 5.62 5.00
CA LEU A 89 9.56 4.92 5.13
C LEU A 89 9.74 4.29 6.53
N THR A 90 9.22 4.94 7.57
CA THR A 90 9.22 4.39 8.94
C THR A 90 8.31 3.16 9.03
N LEU A 91 7.15 3.18 8.37
CA LEU A 91 6.28 2.00 8.29
C LEU A 91 6.95 0.84 7.53
N LYS A 92 7.64 1.14 6.42
CA LYS A 92 8.41 0.12 5.67
C LYS A 92 9.47 -0.53 6.56
N ARG A 93 10.25 0.27 7.30
CA ARG A 93 11.25 -0.23 8.26
C ARG A 93 10.62 -1.08 9.36
N PHE A 94 9.48 -0.66 9.91
CA PHE A 94 8.76 -1.45 10.90
C PHE A 94 8.38 -2.83 10.36
N PHE A 95 7.88 -2.93 9.12
CA PHE A 95 7.60 -4.23 8.50
C PHE A 95 8.87 -5.09 8.40
N GLU A 96 9.98 -4.51 8.02
CA GLU A 96 11.28 -5.18 7.93
C GLU A 96 11.76 -5.68 9.31
N GLU A 97 11.66 -4.85 10.35
CA GLU A 97 12.02 -5.19 11.74
C GLU A 97 11.23 -6.37 12.31
N ILE A 98 9.97 -6.51 11.94
CA ILE A 98 9.13 -7.65 12.35
C ILE A 98 9.25 -8.86 11.41
N GLY A 99 10.18 -8.84 10.46
CA GLY A 99 10.47 -9.94 9.55
C GLY A 99 9.51 -10.09 8.37
N MET A 100 8.73 -9.05 8.06
CA MET A 100 7.88 -9.04 6.86
C MET A 100 8.70 -8.66 5.62
N PRO A 101 8.37 -9.19 4.43
CA PRO A 101 8.97 -8.74 3.19
C PRO A 101 8.59 -7.29 2.90
N VAL A 102 9.51 -6.54 2.28
CA VAL A 102 9.30 -5.13 1.90
C VAL A 102 9.68 -4.85 0.44
N HIS A 103 10.07 -5.91 -0.30
CA HIS A 103 10.45 -5.84 -1.72
C HIS A 103 9.81 -6.96 -2.52
N MET A 104 9.43 -6.70 -3.77
CA MET A 104 8.82 -7.67 -4.70
C MET A 104 9.70 -8.92 -4.87
N ALA A 105 11.02 -8.74 -4.93
CA ALA A 105 11.97 -9.84 -5.07
C ALA A 105 11.90 -10.86 -3.92
N GLN A 106 11.59 -10.41 -2.70
CA GLN A 106 11.42 -11.29 -1.53
C GLN A 106 10.17 -12.18 -1.65
N LEU A 107 9.19 -11.77 -2.46
CA LEU A 107 8.01 -12.56 -2.82
C LEU A 107 8.25 -13.46 -4.05
N GLY A 108 9.46 -13.41 -4.62
CA GLY A 108 9.78 -14.12 -5.86
C GLY A 108 9.12 -13.51 -7.11
N ILE A 109 8.63 -12.28 -7.01
CA ILE A 109 8.09 -11.51 -8.13
C ILE A 109 9.22 -10.69 -8.76
N LYS A 110 9.37 -10.81 -10.08
CA LYS A 110 10.42 -10.17 -10.84
C LYS A 110 9.86 -9.09 -11.78
N PRO A 111 10.68 -8.12 -12.23
CA PRO A 111 10.23 -7.07 -13.15
C PRO A 111 9.52 -7.58 -14.41
N GLU A 112 9.93 -8.73 -14.92
CA GLU A 112 9.31 -9.39 -16.08
C GLU A 112 7.84 -9.79 -15.87
N ASN A 113 7.39 -9.89 -14.60
CA ASN A 113 6.02 -10.24 -14.24
C ASN A 113 5.09 -9.02 -14.15
N TYR A 114 5.63 -7.81 -14.03
CA TYR A 114 4.85 -6.60 -13.70
C TYR A 114 3.80 -6.27 -14.75
N GLU A 115 4.11 -6.40 -16.03
CA GLU A 115 3.16 -6.15 -17.12
C GLU A 115 1.94 -7.07 -17.02
N THR A 116 2.16 -8.36 -16.81
CA THR A 116 1.10 -9.36 -16.67
C THR A 116 0.24 -9.08 -15.42
N LEU A 117 0.87 -8.78 -14.29
CA LEU A 117 0.18 -8.47 -13.04
C LEU A 117 -0.65 -7.19 -13.16
N ALA A 118 -0.12 -6.15 -13.82
CA ALA A 118 -0.84 -4.90 -14.05
C ALA A 118 -2.04 -5.10 -14.98
N ASP A 119 -1.89 -5.87 -16.07
CA ASP A 119 -2.99 -6.20 -16.98
C ASP A 119 -4.10 -6.98 -16.26
N ASN A 120 -3.72 -7.94 -15.42
CA ASN A 120 -4.66 -8.70 -14.61
C ASN A 120 -5.42 -7.79 -13.63
N ALA A 121 -4.73 -6.89 -12.93
CA ALA A 121 -5.36 -5.95 -11.99
C ALA A 121 -6.41 -5.06 -12.68
N ILE A 122 -6.09 -4.53 -13.87
CA ILE A 122 -7.03 -3.74 -14.68
C ILE A 122 -8.21 -4.59 -15.13
N ARG A 123 -7.96 -5.80 -15.61
CA ARG A 123 -9.00 -6.73 -16.07
C ARG A 123 -9.94 -7.12 -14.92
N THR A 124 -9.39 -7.50 -13.77
CA THR A 124 -10.15 -7.92 -12.59
C THR A 124 -10.96 -6.77 -11.98
N ALA A 125 -10.42 -5.54 -12.02
CA ALA A 125 -11.13 -4.35 -11.56
C ALA A 125 -12.19 -3.84 -12.55
N GLY A 126 -12.19 -4.31 -13.79
CA GLY A 126 -13.07 -3.82 -14.86
C GLY A 126 -12.69 -2.43 -15.36
N GLY A 127 -11.43 -2.04 -15.22
CA GLY A 127 -10.87 -0.73 -15.56
C GLY A 127 -9.86 -0.26 -14.51
N PRO A 128 -9.54 1.05 -14.45
CA PRO A 128 -8.60 1.58 -13.46
C PRO A 128 -9.01 1.23 -12.03
N VAL A 129 -8.06 0.80 -11.20
CA VAL A 129 -8.31 0.45 -9.80
C VAL A 129 -8.63 1.72 -9.00
N LYS A 130 -9.75 1.72 -8.28
CA LYS A 130 -10.18 2.88 -7.48
C LYS A 130 -9.24 3.13 -6.31
N SER A 131 -8.72 4.35 -6.23
CA SER A 131 -7.79 4.82 -5.21
C SER A 131 -7.97 6.33 -5.00
N TYR A 132 -7.04 7.04 -4.32
CA TYR A 132 -6.99 8.51 -4.27
C TYR A 132 -7.02 9.11 -5.67
N VAL A 133 -6.26 8.52 -6.57
CA VAL A 133 -6.38 8.70 -8.02
C VAL A 133 -6.64 7.34 -8.62
N PRO A 134 -7.43 7.25 -9.71
CA PRO A 134 -7.59 5.99 -10.42
C PRO A 134 -6.23 5.45 -10.87
N LEU A 135 -5.92 4.20 -10.51
CA LEU A 135 -4.68 3.56 -10.90
C LEU A 135 -4.91 2.84 -12.23
N ASP A 136 -4.46 3.45 -13.30
CA ASP A 136 -4.33 2.82 -14.60
C ASP A 136 -3.08 1.92 -14.68
N LYS A 137 -2.87 1.25 -15.80
CA LYS A 137 -1.73 0.35 -15.96
C LYS A 137 -0.38 1.04 -15.73
N PRO A 138 -0.08 2.25 -16.29
CA PRO A 138 1.14 2.98 -15.98
C PRO A 138 1.34 3.24 -14.49
N ALA A 139 0.28 3.67 -13.78
CA ALA A 139 0.33 3.90 -12.33
C ALA A 139 0.65 2.63 -11.55
N ILE A 140 0.03 1.50 -11.91
CA ILE A 140 0.30 0.21 -11.27
C ILE A 140 1.75 -0.23 -11.50
N LEU A 141 2.27 -0.09 -12.72
CA LEU A 141 3.66 -0.40 -13.03
C LEU A 141 4.64 0.46 -12.23
N GLU A 142 4.32 1.74 -12.03
CA GLU A 142 5.15 2.63 -11.21
C GLU A 142 5.13 2.21 -9.73
N ILE A 143 3.97 1.84 -9.20
CA ILE A 143 3.87 1.30 -7.83
C ILE A 143 4.70 0.02 -7.69
N PHE A 144 4.69 -0.88 -8.66
CA PHE A 144 5.51 -2.09 -8.63
C PHE A 144 7.02 -1.78 -8.66
N ARG A 145 7.46 -0.76 -9.42
CA ARG A 145 8.86 -0.29 -9.39
C ARG A 145 9.24 0.33 -8.04
N LEU A 146 8.36 1.09 -7.42
CA LEU A 146 8.57 1.63 -6.07
C LEU A 146 8.65 0.53 -4.99
N ALA A 147 8.17 -0.67 -5.30
CA ALA A 147 8.22 -1.85 -4.45
C ALA A 147 9.46 -2.77 -4.72
N GLU A 148 10.36 -2.39 -5.62
CA GLU A 148 11.62 -3.11 -5.91
C GLU A 148 12.63 -3.15 -4.75
#